data_995f4797abf373091548091b5bd6e809
#
_entry.id   995f4797abf373091548091b5bd6e809
#
_cell.length_a   1.000
_cell.length_b   1.000
_cell.length_c   1.000
_cell.angle_alpha   90.00
_cell.angle_beta   90.00
_cell.angle_gamma   90.00
#
_symmetry.space_group_name_H-M   'P 1'
#
loop_
_entity.id
_entity.type
_entity.pdbx_description
1 polymer ?
#
loop_
_entity_poly.entity_id
_entity_poly.type
_entity_poly.pdbx_seq_one_letter_code
_entity_poly.pdbx_strand_id
1 'polypeptide(L)'
;MKRLAAVLLLLLVPAVGFAQAPAGTLRVATRVVKPFVFEEGGQLTGFSIELWQEISSQLNIKSEFLIKPTVQDLLTSVKSKESALGIAAISVTAERERELDLSQPMFDAGLQVLTPMRETRSGLLTAIIAGVLSSAALPILGIVLLIIVLIAHLVWVFERRNPTGLLTHSSYYPGILEACWWAASTLATQADQMPRTALARIVAVIWMFASVVFIAYFTASVTSSLTLQQLRGDINGPEDLPGKRVASIKGSTSVEYLNQHHIDVAEFPNAEDALEALQQGHVDAVVYDAPVLLYYASHDGNGKVQAVGSIFRKENYGIVFPADSRYRRPVNEALLKLKEAGAYDRLYKKWFGGGGS
;
A
#
# COMPACT_ATOMS: atom_id res chain seq x y z
N MET A 1 19.71 -81.58 -22.45
CA MET A 1 18.40 -81.06 -22.85
C MET A 1 17.77 -80.35 -21.66
N LYS A 2 17.98 -79.07 -21.55
CA LYS A 2 17.31 -78.23 -20.51
C LYS A 2 16.75 -77.00 -21.26
N ARG A 3 15.43 -76.88 -21.24
CA ARG A 3 14.66 -75.81 -21.89
C ARG A 3 14.68 -74.59 -20.95
N LEU A 4 15.25 -73.45 -21.40
CA LEU A 4 15.08 -72.14 -20.77
C LEU A 4 13.70 -71.59 -21.11
N ALA A 5 12.87 -71.36 -20.11
CA ALA A 5 11.65 -70.59 -20.24
C ALA A 5 11.95 -69.14 -19.91
N ALA A 6 11.89 -68.26 -20.92
CA ALA A 6 11.99 -66.81 -20.73
C ALA A 6 10.62 -66.27 -20.31
N VAL A 7 10.53 -65.74 -19.09
CA VAL A 7 9.36 -65.06 -18.58
C VAL A 7 9.42 -63.58 -19.03
N LEU A 8 8.55 -63.22 -19.96
CA LEU A 8 8.34 -61.85 -20.44
C LEU A 8 7.47 -61.09 -19.45
N LEU A 9 8.07 -60.27 -18.61
CA LEU A 9 7.36 -59.41 -17.66
C LEU A 9 6.87 -58.17 -18.44
N LEU A 10 5.60 -58.14 -18.85
CA LEU A 10 4.94 -56.95 -19.41
C LEU A 10 4.71 -55.96 -18.28
N LEU A 11 5.46 -54.87 -18.24
CA LEU A 11 5.18 -53.69 -17.42
C LEU A 11 3.96 -52.97 -17.98
N LEU A 12 2.81 -53.19 -17.37
CA LEU A 12 1.63 -52.34 -17.54
C LEU A 12 1.89 -50.97 -16.92
N VAL A 13 2.34 -50.01 -17.73
CA VAL A 13 2.28 -48.59 -17.38
C VAL A 13 0.85 -48.14 -17.50
N PRO A 14 0.17 -47.65 -16.45
CA PRO A 14 -1.15 -47.10 -16.61
C PRO A 14 -1.00 -45.82 -17.45
N ALA A 15 -1.51 -45.87 -18.66
CA ALA A 15 -1.71 -44.68 -19.48
C ALA A 15 -2.71 -43.80 -18.75
N VAL A 16 -2.20 -42.75 -18.11
CA VAL A 16 -3.03 -41.63 -17.60
C VAL A 16 -3.68 -41.04 -18.85
N GLY A 17 -4.89 -41.48 -19.13
CA GLY A 17 -5.71 -40.94 -20.20
C GLY A 17 -5.98 -39.47 -19.91
N PHE A 18 -5.32 -38.59 -20.63
CA PHE A 18 -5.82 -37.22 -20.74
C PHE A 18 -7.21 -37.33 -21.34
N ALA A 19 -8.23 -37.05 -20.51
CA ALA A 19 -9.61 -37.03 -21.01
C ALA A 19 -9.67 -35.96 -22.11
N GLN A 20 -9.77 -36.43 -23.36
CA GLN A 20 -10.00 -35.56 -24.50
C GLN A 20 -11.38 -34.92 -24.30
N ALA A 21 -11.43 -33.58 -24.26
CA ALA A 21 -12.69 -32.85 -24.25
C ALA A 21 -13.60 -33.32 -25.36
N PRO A 22 -14.92 -33.42 -25.13
CA PRO A 22 -15.89 -33.81 -26.16
C PRO A 22 -15.73 -32.90 -27.37
N ALA A 23 -15.76 -33.48 -28.58
CA ALA A 23 -15.58 -32.80 -29.85
C ALA A 23 -16.53 -31.59 -29.95
N GLY A 24 -15.98 -30.37 -29.87
CA GLY A 24 -16.72 -29.11 -29.93
C GLY A 24 -16.67 -28.24 -28.64
N THR A 25 -16.09 -28.69 -27.53
CA THR A 25 -15.95 -27.89 -26.32
C THR A 25 -14.63 -27.10 -26.36
N LEU A 26 -14.72 -25.78 -26.13
CA LEU A 26 -13.56 -24.87 -26.14
C LEU A 26 -12.83 -24.91 -24.79
N ARG A 27 -11.53 -25.19 -24.79
CA ARG A 27 -10.73 -25.13 -23.58
C ARG A 27 -10.30 -23.69 -23.30
N VAL A 28 -10.59 -23.19 -22.10
CA VAL A 28 -10.31 -21.83 -21.65
C VAL A 28 -9.36 -21.90 -20.48
N ALA A 29 -8.13 -21.44 -20.67
CA ALA A 29 -7.18 -21.35 -19.57
C ALA A 29 -7.57 -20.21 -18.62
N THR A 30 -7.53 -20.48 -17.32
CA THR A 30 -7.74 -19.47 -16.29
C THR A 30 -6.82 -19.73 -15.09
N ARG A 31 -6.78 -18.81 -14.15
CA ARG A 31 -6.10 -18.99 -12.86
C ARG A 31 -6.88 -18.31 -11.75
N VAL A 32 -6.78 -18.82 -10.55
CA VAL A 32 -7.40 -18.21 -9.37
C VAL A 32 -6.71 -16.88 -9.06
N VAL A 33 -7.47 -15.80 -9.05
CA VAL A 33 -7.06 -14.44 -8.70
C VAL A 33 -8.27 -13.59 -8.36
N LYS A 34 -8.51 -13.36 -7.10
CA LYS A 34 -9.67 -12.59 -6.61
C LYS A 34 -9.52 -11.10 -6.96
N PRO A 35 -10.60 -10.40 -7.36
CA PRO A 35 -12.00 -10.84 -7.53
C PRO A 35 -12.34 -11.33 -8.93
N PHE A 36 -11.37 -11.57 -9.80
CA PHE A 36 -11.59 -11.99 -11.19
C PHE A 36 -11.95 -13.47 -11.33
N VAL A 37 -11.31 -14.32 -10.55
CA VAL A 37 -11.52 -15.76 -10.55
C VAL A 37 -11.44 -16.30 -9.12
N PHE A 38 -12.50 -16.94 -8.67
CA PHE A 38 -12.60 -17.70 -7.42
C PHE A 38 -12.77 -19.18 -7.73
N GLU A 39 -12.29 -20.02 -6.84
CA GLU A 39 -12.57 -21.45 -6.83
C GLU A 39 -13.19 -21.82 -5.48
N GLU A 40 -14.47 -22.16 -5.48
CA GLU A 40 -15.22 -22.56 -4.30
C GLU A 40 -15.97 -23.86 -4.54
N GLY A 41 -15.65 -24.88 -3.75
CA GLY A 41 -16.32 -26.18 -3.88
C GLY A 41 -16.18 -26.83 -5.27
N GLY A 42 -15.10 -26.57 -6.00
CA GLY A 42 -14.87 -27.07 -7.34
C GLY A 42 -15.61 -26.30 -8.44
N GLN A 43 -16.27 -25.20 -8.10
CA GLN A 43 -16.91 -24.31 -9.07
C GLN A 43 -16.10 -23.02 -9.22
N LEU A 44 -15.99 -22.53 -10.44
CA LEU A 44 -15.35 -21.25 -10.75
C LEU A 44 -16.40 -20.15 -10.86
N THR A 45 -16.12 -19.02 -10.21
CA THR A 45 -16.91 -17.80 -10.27
C THR A 45 -15.96 -16.58 -10.31
N GLY A 46 -16.50 -15.39 -10.42
CA GLY A 46 -15.70 -14.15 -10.49
C GLY A 46 -15.96 -13.37 -11.76
N PHE A 47 -15.46 -12.13 -11.77
CA PHE A 47 -15.71 -11.21 -12.89
C PHE A 47 -15.30 -11.81 -14.25
N SER A 48 -14.10 -12.38 -14.36
CA SER A 48 -13.61 -12.96 -15.62
C SER A 48 -14.38 -14.19 -16.06
N ILE A 49 -14.82 -15.02 -15.11
CA ILE A 49 -15.59 -16.22 -15.37
C ILE A 49 -16.97 -15.85 -15.89
N GLU A 50 -17.68 -14.96 -15.21
CA GLU A 50 -19.02 -14.53 -15.61
C GLU A 50 -18.99 -13.75 -16.93
N LEU A 51 -17.98 -12.89 -17.13
CA LEU A 51 -17.80 -12.21 -18.41
C LEU A 51 -17.61 -13.20 -19.57
N TRP A 52 -16.81 -14.25 -19.36
CA TRP A 52 -16.65 -15.28 -20.37
C TRP A 52 -17.95 -16.08 -20.62
N GLN A 53 -18.71 -16.37 -19.57
CA GLN A 53 -20.00 -17.05 -19.69
C GLN A 53 -20.99 -16.25 -20.56
N GLU A 54 -21.04 -14.93 -20.35
CA GLU A 54 -21.86 -14.04 -21.19
C GLU A 54 -21.37 -14.01 -22.66
N ILE A 55 -20.07 -13.91 -22.89
CA ILE A 55 -19.46 -13.93 -24.22
C ILE A 55 -19.72 -15.26 -24.90
N SER A 56 -19.48 -16.38 -24.23
CA SER A 56 -19.65 -17.73 -24.80
C SER A 56 -21.12 -18.06 -25.11
N SER A 57 -22.03 -17.54 -24.27
CA SER A 57 -23.47 -17.64 -24.51
C SER A 57 -23.89 -16.90 -25.78
N GLN A 58 -23.43 -15.66 -25.99
CA GLN A 58 -23.72 -14.90 -27.22
C GLN A 58 -23.16 -15.58 -28.50
N LEU A 59 -22.01 -16.23 -28.36
CA LEU A 59 -21.35 -16.93 -29.46
C LEU A 59 -21.84 -18.37 -29.64
N ASN A 60 -22.75 -18.86 -28.79
CA ASN A 60 -23.20 -20.25 -28.72
C ASN A 60 -22.05 -21.27 -28.66
N ILE A 61 -21.02 -20.96 -27.84
CA ILE A 61 -19.83 -21.78 -27.65
C ILE A 61 -19.92 -22.51 -26.31
N LYS A 62 -19.76 -23.84 -26.33
CA LYS A 62 -19.54 -24.62 -25.11
C LYS A 62 -18.08 -24.55 -24.73
N SER A 63 -17.80 -24.28 -23.47
CA SER A 63 -16.41 -24.16 -22.96
C SER A 63 -16.22 -24.91 -21.65
N GLU A 64 -14.99 -25.32 -21.40
CA GLU A 64 -14.51 -25.87 -20.14
C GLU A 64 -13.29 -25.07 -19.68
N PHE A 65 -13.16 -24.83 -18.37
CA PHE A 65 -12.03 -24.10 -17.82
C PHE A 65 -10.90 -25.06 -17.43
N LEU A 66 -9.65 -24.65 -17.75
CA LEU A 66 -8.42 -25.27 -17.30
C LEU A 66 -7.73 -24.33 -16.33
N ILE A 67 -7.68 -24.70 -15.06
CA ILE A 67 -7.00 -23.90 -14.03
C ILE A 67 -5.49 -24.09 -14.18
N LYS A 68 -4.77 -22.98 -14.28
CA LYS A 68 -3.30 -22.95 -14.33
C LYS A 68 -2.77 -22.29 -13.06
N PRO A 69 -1.66 -22.80 -12.48
CA PRO A 69 -1.15 -22.30 -11.22
C PRO A 69 -0.58 -20.88 -11.31
N THR A 70 0.08 -20.56 -12.44
CA THR A 70 0.73 -19.24 -12.63
C THR A 70 0.27 -18.53 -13.90
N VAL A 71 0.55 -17.23 -14.00
CA VAL A 71 0.34 -16.47 -15.25
C VAL A 71 1.12 -17.07 -16.39
N GLN A 72 2.37 -17.47 -16.14
CA GLN A 72 3.24 -18.03 -17.16
C GLN A 72 2.71 -19.36 -17.69
N ASP A 73 2.18 -20.24 -16.84
CA ASP A 73 1.57 -21.49 -17.24
C ASP A 73 0.32 -21.26 -18.08
N LEU A 74 -0.50 -20.26 -17.72
CA LEU A 74 -1.66 -19.86 -18.48
C LEU A 74 -1.27 -19.39 -19.90
N LEU A 75 -0.30 -18.47 -19.99
CA LEU A 75 0.19 -17.96 -21.28
C LEU A 75 0.81 -19.08 -22.13
N THR A 76 1.60 -19.97 -21.50
CA THR A 76 2.21 -21.11 -22.17
C THR A 76 1.14 -22.08 -22.71
N SER A 77 0.09 -22.36 -21.94
CA SER A 77 -1.03 -23.22 -22.36
C SER A 77 -1.74 -22.65 -23.59
N VAL A 78 -1.91 -21.32 -23.67
CA VAL A 78 -2.51 -20.66 -24.84
C VAL A 78 -1.53 -20.67 -26.03
N LYS A 79 -0.24 -20.36 -25.80
CA LYS A 79 0.79 -20.35 -26.85
C LYS A 79 0.97 -21.72 -27.48
N SER A 80 0.94 -22.79 -26.69
CA SER A 80 1.04 -24.17 -27.16
C SER A 80 -0.26 -24.71 -27.80
N LYS A 81 -1.34 -23.91 -27.81
CA LYS A 81 -2.69 -24.30 -28.29
C LYS A 81 -3.31 -25.44 -27.47
N GLU A 82 -2.84 -25.73 -26.28
CA GLU A 82 -3.50 -26.61 -25.32
C GLU A 82 -4.86 -26.00 -24.91
N SER A 83 -4.89 -24.67 -24.76
CA SER A 83 -6.11 -23.90 -24.57
C SER A 83 -6.36 -23.00 -25.79
N ALA A 84 -7.61 -22.84 -26.15
CA ALA A 84 -8.01 -22.01 -27.28
C ALA A 84 -7.93 -20.50 -26.96
N LEU A 85 -8.04 -20.16 -25.71
CA LEU A 85 -7.86 -18.83 -25.16
C LEU A 85 -7.60 -18.88 -23.66
N GLY A 86 -7.21 -17.73 -23.08
CA GLY A 86 -7.05 -17.57 -21.66
C GLY A 86 -7.76 -16.31 -21.15
N ILE A 87 -8.41 -16.41 -20.00
CA ILE A 87 -9.08 -15.30 -19.35
C ILE A 87 -8.86 -15.35 -17.84
N ALA A 88 -8.33 -14.24 -17.29
CA ALA A 88 -8.14 -13.97 -15.87
C ALA A 88 -7.87 -12.45 -15.73
N ALA A 89 -7.02 -12.04 -14.78
CA ALA A 89 -6.42 -10.70 -14.74
C ALA A 89 -5.11 -10.71 -15.54
N ILE A 90 -5.18 -10.57 -16.86
CA ILE A 90 -4.01 -10.65 -17.76
C ILE A 90 -3.78 -9.27 -18.38
N SER A 91 -2.71 -8.60 -17.99
CA SER A 91 -2.34 -7.28 -18.53
C SER A 91 -1.98 -7.37 -20.02
N VAL A 92 -2.51 -6.47 -20.80
CA VAL A 92 -2.17 -6.27 -22.21
C VAL A 92 -0.83 -5.55 -22.28
N THR A 93 0.19 -6.22 -22.82
CA THR A 93 1.53 -5.65 -23.00
C THR A 93 2.06 -5.87 -24.41
N ALA A 94 2.94 -4.97 -24.87
CA ALA A 94 3.58 -5.12 -26.19
C ALA A 94 4.43 -6.39 -26.29
N GLU A 95 4.99 -6.87 -25.17
CA GLU A 95 5.75 -8.12 -25.14
C GLU A 95 4.85 -9.32 -25.41
N ARG A 96 3.69 -9.40 -24.72
CA ARG A 96 2.71 -10.48 -24.90
C ARG A 96 2.08 -10.47 -26.29
N GLU A 97 1.78 -9.27 -26.84
CA GLU A 97 1.20 -9.12 -28.18
C GLU A 97 2.17 -9.56 -29.32
N ARG A 98 3.47 -9.69 -29.06
CA ARG A 98 4.42 -10.23 -30.06
C ARG A 98 4.27 -11.75 -30.26
N GLU A 99 3.83 -12.45 -29.26
CA GLU A 99 3.76 -13.92 -29.26
C GLU A 99 2.34 -14.47 -29.24
N LEU A 100 1.39 -13.67 -28.80
CA LEU A 100 -0.01 -14.02 -28.57
C LEU A 100 -0.90 -12.88 -29.05
N ASP A 101 -2.11 -13.19 -29.47
CA ASP A 101 -3.12 -12.17 -29.75
C ASP A 101 -3.84 -11.78 -28.45
N LEU A 102 -4.10 -10.50 -28.26
CA LEU A 102 -4.88 -10.00 -27.12
C LEU A 102 -6.21 -9.39 -27.61
N SER A 103 -7.26 -9.48 -26.77
CA SER A 103 -8.54 -8.83 -27.04
C SER A 103 -8.45 -7.31 -26.88
N GLN A 104 -9.52 -6.62 -27.23
CA GLN A 104 -9.76 -5.28 -26.73
C GLN A 104 -9.80 -5.30 -25.19
N PRO A 105 -9.51 -4.16 -24.53
CA PRO A 105 -9.55 -4.06 -23.08
C PRO A 105 -10.89 -4.54 -22.50
N MET A 106 -10.81 -5.51 -21.60
CA MET A 106 -11.96 -6.00 -20.87
C MET A 106 -12.06 -5.37 -19.46
N PHE A 107 -10.98 -4.79 -18.93
CA PHE A 107 -10.95 -4.15 -17.63
C PHE A 107 -9.79 -3.16 -17.55
N ASP A 108 -10.05 -1.98 -16.95
CA ASP A 108 -9.01 -0.97 -16.68
C ASP A 108 -8.36 -1.27 -15.33
N ALA A 109 -7.06 -1.45 -15.33
CA ALA A 109 -6.26 -1.79 -14.17
C ALA A 109 -5.03 -0.88 -14.07
N GLY A 110 -4.09 -1.26 -13.24
CA GLY A 110 -2.81 -0.62 -13.06
C GLY A 110 -2.16 -1.13 -11.80
N LEU A 111 -0.92 -0.74 -11.54
CA LEU A 111 -0.17 -1.17 -10.38
C LEU A 111 -0.44 -0.25 -9.19
N GLN A 112 -0.44 -0.83 -7.99
CA GLN A 112 -0.53 -0.10 -6.73
C GLN A 112 0.37 -0.74 -5.68
N VAL A 113 0.64 -0.01 -4.61
CA VAL A 113 1.43 -0.48 -3.48
C VAL A 113 0.49 -0.80 -2.32
N LEU A 114 0.67 -1.95 -1.69
CA LEU A 114 0.01 -2.36 -0.46
C LEU A 114 1.03 -2.45 0.66
N THR A 115 0.72 -1.88 1.82
CA THR A 115 1.57 -1.88 3.02
C THR A 115 0.81 -2.38 4.23
N PRO A 116 1.49 -2.86 5.28
CA PRO A 116 0.83 -3.14 6.54
C PRO A 116 0.17 -1.87 7.10
N MET A 117 -1.03 -2.00 7.64
CA MET A 117 -1.64 -0.92 8.41
C MET A 117 -0.90 -0.84 9.75
N ARG A 118 -0.18 0.24 9.99
CA ARG A 118 0.44 0.46 11.29
C ARG A 118 -0.64 0.77 12.31
N GLU A 119 -0.89 -0.13 13.22
CA GLU A 119 -1.53 0.26 14.47
C GLU A 119 -0.62 1.28 15.15
N THR A 120 -1.10 2.48 15.35
CA THR A 120 -0.47 3.48 16.22
C THR A 120 -0.55 2.99 17.66
N ARG A 121 0.20 1.92 17.96
CA ARG A 121 0.31 1.31 19.31
C ARG A 121 1.17 2.10 20.28
N SER A 122 1.82 3.18 19.84
CA SER A 122 2.44 4.10 20.78
C SER A 122 1.31 4.86 21.49
N GLY A 123 1.05 4.51 22.76
CA GLY A 123 0.11 5.27 23.57
C GLY A 123 0.42 6.77 23.45
N LEU A 124 -0.60 7.62 23.51
CA LEU A 124 -0.45 9.07 23.39
C LEU A 124 0.74 9.61 24.22
N LEU A 125 0.97 9.06 25.42
CA LEU A 125 2.08 9.39 26.29
C LEU A 125 3.46 9.06 25.70
N THR A 126 3.61 7.87 25.10
CA THR A 126 4.89 7.47 24.48
C THR A 126 5.20 8.29 23.22
N ALA A 127 4.17 8.66 22.43
CA ALA A 127 4.33 9.55 21.30
C ALA A 127 4.74 10.97 21.72
N ILE A 128 4.12 11.51 22.78
CA ILE A 128 4.48 12.82 23.34
C ILE A 128 5.92 12.80 23.89
N ILE A 129 6.28 11.79 24.68
CA ILE A 129 7.63 11.66 25.24
C ILE A 129 8.66 11.53 24.13
N ALA A 130 8.43 10.70 23.13
CA ALA A 130 9.31 10.55 21.97
C ALA A 130 9.43 11.86 21.16
N GLY A 131 8.33 12.61 21.01
CA GLY A 131 8.33 13.92 20.36
C GLY A 131 9.14 14.96 21.11
N VAL A 132 9.03 15.04 22.44
CA VAL A 132 9.77 15.98 23.29
C VAL A 132 11.27 15.61 23.37
N LEU A 133 11.59 14.31 23.39
CA LEU A 133 12.98 13.81 23.40
C LEU A 133 13.59 13.68 21.99
N SER A 134 12.90 14.11 20.95
CA SER A 134 13.43 14.06 19.59
C SER A 134 14.65 14.94 19.41
N SER A 135 15.55 14.55 18.53
CA SER A 135 16.75 15.32 18.17
C SER A 135 16.45 16.75 17.66
N ALA A 136 15.23 16.98 17.17
CA ALA A 136 14.76 18.29 16.73
C ALA A 136 14.24 19.16 17.88
N ALA A 137 13.62 18.58 18.93
CA ALA A 137 13.04 19.32 20.05
C ALA A 137 14.06 19.67 21.12
N LEU A 138 15.07 18.84 21.37
CA LEU A 138 16.09 19.07 22.37
C LEU A 138 16.88 20.39 22.18
N PRO A 139 17.35 20.77 20.96
CA PRO A 139 18.01 22.07 20.75
C PRO A 139 17.08 23.25 21.04
N ILE A 140 15.80 23.15 20.67
CA ILE A 140 14.81 24.19 20.90
C ILE A 140 14.62 24.39 22.42
N LEU A 141 14.49 23.31 23.18
CA LEU A 141 14.38 23.35 24.64
C LEU A 141 15.63 23.97 25.28
N GLY A 142 16.81 23.61 24.77
CA GLY A 142 18.08 24.21 25.21
C GLY A 142 18.16 25.73 24.99
N ILE A 143 17.73 26.19 23.82
CA ILE A 143 17.65 27.61 23.47
C ILE A 143 16.68 28.35 24.41
N VAL A 144 15.51 27.77 24.68
CA VAL A 144 14.51 28.35 25.58
C VAL A 144 15.04 28.49 26.99
N LEU A 145 15.71 27.46 27.53
CA LEU A 145 16.34 27.51 28.83
C LEU A 145 17.41 28.61 28.89
N LEU A 146 18.22 28.74 27.84
CA LEU A 146 19.24 29.79 27.75
C LEU A 146 18.62 31.19 27.75
N ILE A 147 17.52 31.38 27.00
CA ILE A 147 16.79 32.66 26.97
C ILE A 147 16.18 32.97 28.35
N ILE A 148 15.57 31.99 29.02
CA ILE A 148 15.02 32.16 30.37
C ILE A 148 16.12 32.64 31.32
N VAL A 149 17.29 32.01 31.29
CA VAL A 149 18.44 32.41 32.12
C VAL A 149 18.90 33.83 31.78
N LEU A 150 18.96 34.19 30.49
CA LEU A 150 19.33 35.55 30.07
C LEU A 150 18.34 36.59 30.58
N ILE A 151 17.04 36.38 30.42
CA ILE A 151 15.98 37.27 30.87
C ILE A 151 16.01 37.38 32.41
N ALA A 152 16.21 36.27 33.12
CA ALA A 152 16.34 36.24 34.56
C ALA A 152 17.52 37.13 35.04
N HIS A 153 18.66 37.07 34.35
CA HIS A 153 19.80 37.93 34.68
C HIS A 153 19.50 39.43 34.46
N LEU A 154 18.84 39.76 33.34
CA LEU A 154 18.44 41.15 33.09
C LEU A 154 17.47 41.66 34.15
N VAL A 155 16.47 40.89 34.50
CA VAL A 155 15.50 41.24 35.56
C VAL A 155 16.19 41.36 36.90
N TRP A 156 17.07 40.41 37.26
CA TRP A 156 17.83 40.46 38.51
C TRP A 156 18.72 41.71 38.58
N VAL A 157 19.47 42.07 37.55
CA VAL A 157 20.32 43.25 37.50
C VAL A 157 19.52 44.52 37.73
N PHE A 158 18.33 44.64 37.10
CA PHE A 158 17.53 45.87 37.22
C PHE A 158 16.70 45.96 38.51
N GLU A 159 16.27 44.83 39.09
CA GLU A 159 15.40 44.80 40.28
C GLU A 159 16.19 44.61 41.62
N ARG A 160 17.42 44.10 41.62
CA ARG A 160 18.18 43.77 42.84
C ARG A 160 18.38 44.91 43.84
N ARG A 161 18.29 46.15 43.37
CA ARG A 161 18.44 47.37 44.20
C ARG A 161 17.11 47.95 44.69
N ASN A 162 16.00 47.35 44.31
CA ASN A 162 14.67 47.85 44.68
C ASN A 162 14.14 47.01 45.86
N PRO A 163 14.06 47.55 47.09
CA PRO A 163 13.67 46.81 48.28
C PRO A 163 12.17 46.38 48.27
N THR A 164 11.39 46.97 47.38
CA THR A 164 9.95 46.63 47.18
C THR A 164 9.69 45.99 45.83
N GLY A 165 10.76 45.51 45.17
CA GLY A 165 10.69 44.96 43.82
C GLY A 165 10.16 43.54 43.75
N LEU A 166 10.35 42.93 42.57
CA LEU A 166 9.97 41.57 42.29
C LEU A 166 10.76 40.54 43.11
N LEU A 167 12.02 40.89 43.48
CA LEU A 167 12.94 39.98 44.15
C LEU A 167 12.87 40.23 45.68
N THR A 168 12.76 39.17 46.44
CA THR A 168 12.83 39.19 47.89
C THR A 168 14.30 39.35 48.39
N HIS A 169 15.26 38.83 47.62
CA HIS A 169 16.68 38.83 47.96
C HIS A 169 17.50 39.64 46.97
N SER A 170 18.28 40.61 47.45
CA SER A 170 19.15 41.42 46.61
C SER A 170 20.47 40.73 46.25
N SER A 171 20.84 39.65 46.99
CA SER A 171 22.03 38.83 46.71
C SER A 171 21.82 38.00 45.42
N TYR A 172 22.95 37.66 44.75
CA TYR A 172 22.86 36.86 43.52
C TYR A 172 22.15 35.52 43.77
N TYR A 173 22.52 34.81 44.81
CA TYR A 173 21.82 33.63 45.28
C TYR A 173 21.14 33.94 46.63
N PRO A 174 19.82 33.73 46.81
CA PRO A 174 18.89 33.07 45.93
C PRO A 174 18.14 33.95 44.89
N GLY A 175 18.41 35.27 44.82
CA GLY A 175 17.67 36.22 43.99
C GLY A 175 17.64 35.86 42.49
N ILE A 176 18.67 35.22 41.94
CA ILE A 176 18.66 34.74 40.55
C ILE A 176 17.65 33.63 40.33
N LEU A 177 17.41 32.77 41.32
CA LEU A 177 16.42 31.70 41.22
C LEU A 177 14.99 32.28 41.22
N GLU A 178 14.73 33.34 41.99
CA GLU A 178 13.46 34.08 41.98
C GLU A 178 13.20 34.69 40.58
N ALA A 179 14.23 35.29 39.98
CA ALA A 179 14.15 35.84 38.64
C ALA A 179 13.94 34.74 37.57
N CYS A 180 14.61 33.59 37.70
CA CYS A 180 14.39 32.44 36.82
C CYS A 180 12.95 31.90 36.94
N TRP A 181 12.46 31.79 38.19
CA TRP A 181 11.08 31.38 38.44
C TRP A 181 10.10 32.34 37.77
N TRP A 182 10.29 33.65 37.93
CA TRP A 182 9.44 34.65 37.30
C TRP A 182 9.49 34.57 35.76
N ALA A 183 10.67 34.45 35.16
CA ALA A 183 10.82 34.35 33.74
C ALA A 183 10.14 33.07 33.20
N ALA A 184 10.27 31.93 33.88
CA ALA A 184 9.59 30.69 33.54
C ALA A 184 8.07 30.78 33.74
N SER A 185 7.61 31.38 34.84
CA SER A 185 6.17 31.60 35.11
C SER A 185 5.52 32.51 34.07
N THR A 186 6.24 33.53 33.61
CA THR A 186 5.79 34.45 32.55
C THR A 186 5.67 33.71 31.20
N LEU A 187 6.62 32.83 30.89
CA LEU A 187 6.54 31.97 29.71
C LEU A 187 5.27 31.07 29.74
N ALA A 188 4.95 30.52 30.92
CA ALA A 188 3.75 29.74 31.16
C ALA A 188 2.44 30.57 31.33
N THR A 189 2.51 31.89 31.15
CA THR A 189 1.39 32.85 31.35
C THR A 189 0.82 32.89 32.78
N GLN A 190 1.65 32.58 33.79
CA GLN A 190 1.27 32.44 35.20
C GLN A 190 2.05 33.39 36.13
N ALA A 191 2.51 34.54 35.63
CA ALA A 191 3.26 35.50 36.48
C ALA A 191 2.32 36.31 37.37
N ASP A 192 2.46 36.17 38.67
CA ASP A 192 1.66 36.86 39.68
C ASP A 192 2.19 38.25 40.06
N GLN A 193 3.46 38.54 39.77
CA GLN A 193 4.11 39.78 40.18
C GLN A 193 4.70 40.53 38.99
N MET A 194 4.66 41.87 39.07
CA MET A 194 5.23 42.75 38.03
C MET A 194 6.55 43.39 38.49
N PRO A 195 7.56 43.49 37.59
CA PRO A 195 8.73 44.31 37.84
C PRO A 195 8.35 45.77 38.13
N ARG A 196 9.07 46.45 39.06
CA ARG A 196 8.77 47.83 39.44
C ARG A 196 9.65 48.85 38.75
N THR A 197 10.86 48.50 38.35
CA THR A 197 11.73 49.43 37.61
C THR A 197 11.28 49.57 36.16
N ALA A 198 11.41 50.77 35.59
CA ALA A 198 10.98 51.05 34.22
C ALA A 198 11.69 50.17 33.19
N LEU A 199 12.99 49.91 33.35
CA LEU A 199 13.79 49.07 32.46
C LEU A 199 13.35 47.60 32.54
N ALA A 200 13.12 47.08 33.77
CA ALA A 200 12.64 45.72 33.93
C ALA A 200 11.21 45.54 33.33
N ARG A 201 10.35 46.56 33.38
CA ARG A 201 9.03 46.53 32.74
C ARG A 201 9.13 46.44 31.21
N ILE A 202 10.04 47.18 30.59
CA ILE A 202 10.26 47.11 29.14
C ILE A 202 10.71 45.69 28.75
N VAL A 203 11.69 45.13 29.47
CA VAL A 203 12.16 43.77 29.27
C VAL A 203 11.01 42.75 29.46
N ALA A 204 10.19 42.92 30.50
CA ALA A 204 9.04 42.09 30.76
C ALA A 204 8.01 42.10 29.63
N VAL A 205 7.66 43.27 29.10
CA VAL A 205 6.69 43.38 27.98
C VAL A 205 7.23 42.67 26.74
N ILE A 206 8.50 42.93 26.38
CA ILE A 206 9.13 42.25 25.23
C ILE A 206 9.12 40.72 25.42
N TRP A 207 9.49 40.27 26.62
CA TRP A 207 9.51 38.84 26.96
C TRP A 207 8.12 38.23 26.92
N MET A 208 7.09 38.90 27.44
CA MET A 208 5.70 38.42 27.37
C MET A 208 5.23 38.20 25.93
N PHE A 209 5.46 39.19 25.03
CA PHE A 209 5.14 39.03 23.61
C PHE A 209 5.92 37.88 22.97
N ALA A 210 7.21 37.80 23.20
CA ALA A 210 8.08 36.74 22.71
C ALA A 210 7.59 35.35 23.19
N SER A 211 7.17 35.25 24.46
CA SER A 211 6.64 34.01 25.05
C SER A 211 5.35 33.54 24.39
N VAL A 212 4.40 34.43 24.13
CA VAL A 212 3.13 34.08 23.44
C VAL A 212 3.39 33.57 22.02
N VAL A 213 4.25 34.29 21.27
CA VAL A 213 4.61 33.87 19.90
C VAL A 213 5.31 32.53 19.92
N PHE A 214 6.23 32.32 20.88
CA PHE A 214 6.97 31.07 21.02
C PHE A 214 6.02 29.90 21.31
N ILE A 215 5.10 30.02 22.28
CA ILE A 215 4.14 28.96 22.63
C ILE A 215 3.26 28.63 21.44
N ALA A 216 2.75 29.66 20.74
CA ALA A 216 1.91 29.45 19.55
C ALA A 216 2.67 28.70 18.44
N TYR A 217 3.92 29.11 18.16
CA TYR A 217 4.78 28.44 17.18
C TYR A 217 5.11 27.00 17.58
N PHE A 218 5.49 26.78 18.85
CA PHE A 218 5.83 25.45 19.36
C PHE A 218 4.62 24.50 19.26
N THR A 219 3.45 24.95 19.71
CA THR A 219 2.21 24.16 19.64
C THR A 219 1.88 23.81 18.19
N ALA A 220 1.94 24.78 17.28
CA ALA A 220 1.70 24.54 15.86
C ALA A 220 2.70 23.54 15.25
N SER A 221 3.99 23.69 15.58
CA SER A 221 5.05 22.80 15.08
C SER A 221 4.90 21.37 15.59
N VAL A 222 4.62 21.17 16.88
CA VAL A 222 4.41 19.84 17.47
C VAL A 222 3.17 19.19 16.88
N THR A 223 2.05 19.93 16.79
CA THR A 223 0.81 19.42 16.21
C THR A 223 1.02 19.00 14.74
N SER A 224 1.65 19.86 13.95
CA SER A 224 1.96 19.56 12.54
C SER A 224 2.84 18.31 12.40
N SER A 225 3.91 18.19 13.21
CA SER A 225 4.80 17.03 13.19
C SER A 225 4.10 15.73 13.56
N LEU A 226 3.27 15.75 14.62
CA LEU A 226 2.48 14.58 15.04
C LEU A 226 1.45 14.18 13.98
N THR A 227 0.77 15.15 13.37
CA THR A 227 -0.20 14.89 12.29
C THR A 227 0.48 14.29 11.08
N LEU A 228 1.63 14.84 10.66
CA LEU A 228 2.40 14.30 9.54
C LEU A 228 2.94 12.89 9.80
N GLN A 229 3.38 12.59 11.03
CA GLN A 229 3.82 11.25 11.41
C GLN A 229 2.66 10.23 11.43
N GLN A 230 1.46 10.65 11.77
CA GLN A 230 0.27 9.80 11.71
C GLN A 230 -0.20 9.53 10.28
N LEU A 231 0.01 10.50 9.36
CA LEU A 231 -0.42 10.40 7.97
C LEU A 231 0.63 9.73 7.07
N ARG A 232 1.91 9.73 7.45
CA ARG A 232 3.00 9.15 6.66
C ARG A 232 3.39 7.79 7.22
N GLY A 233 2.97 6.72 6.52
CA GLY A 233 3.67 5.45 6.57
C GLY A 233 5.11 5.61 6.02
N ASP A 234 5.98 4.63 6.25
CA ASP A 234 7.34 4.65 5.67
C ASP A 234 7.32 4.52 4.13
N ILE A 235 6.20 4.07 3.56
CA ILE A 235 5.96 3.89 2.14
C ILE A 235 4.60 4.55 1.82
N ASN A 236 4.61 5.56 0.96
CA ASN A 236 3.42 6.31 0.53
C ASN A 236 3.16 6.15 -0.97
N GLY A 237 4.13 5.60 -1.71
CA GLY A 237 4.04 5.40 -3.15
C GLY A 237 5.22 4.59 -3.68
N PRO A 238 5.29 4.39 -5.01
CA PRO A 238 6.36 3.64 -5.65
C PRO A 238 7.74 4.30 -5.48
N GLU A 239 7.81 5.61 -5.25
CA GLU A 239 9.04 6.37 -5.01
C GLU A 239 9.74 6.01 -3.70
N ASP A 240 9.02 5.46 -2.73
CA ASP A 240 9.55 5.09 -1.42
C ASP A 240 10.01 3.61 -1.35
N LEU A 241 9.86 2.85 -2.44
CA LEU A 241 10.20 1.42 -2.49
C LEU A 241 11.70 1.10 -2.54
N PRO A 242 12.61 1.95 -3.08
CA PRO A 242 14.03 1.65 -3.08
C PRO A 242 14.57 1.37 -1.68
N GLY A 243 15.30 0.24 -1.53
CA GLY A 243 15.86 -0.20 -0.25
C GLY A 243 14.84 -0.83 0.72
N LYS A 244 13.60 -1.03 0.33
CA LYS A 244 12.57 -1.77 1.08
C LYS A 244 12.50 -3.22 0.59
N ARG A 245 12.01 -4.11 1.45
CA ARG A 245 11.73 -5.51 1.09
C ARG A 245 10.39 -5.55 0.37
N VAL A 246 10.42 -5.60 -0.95
CA VAL A 246 9.22 -5.55 -1.79
C VAL A 246 8.90 -6.93 -2.31
N ALA A 247 7.63 -7.34 -2.24
CA ALA A 247 7.15 -8.57 -2.85
C ALA A 247 6.27 -8.29 -4.07
N SER A 248 6.27 -9.24 -4.99
CA SER A 248 5.35 -9.25 -6.13
C SER A 248 5.13 -10.68 -6.64
N ILE A 249 4.27 -10.84 -7.64
CA ILE A 249 3.89 -12.13 -8.20
C ILE A 249 4.75 -12.43 -9.43
N LYS A 250 5.34 -13.61 -9.46
CA LYS A 250 6.22 -14.07 -10.55
C LYS A 250 5.55 -14.00 -11.92
N GLY A 251 6.26 -13.43 -12.90
CA GLY A 251 5.76 -13.26 -14.28
C GLY A 251 4.70 -12.18 -14.46
N SER A 252 4.52 -11.32 -13.46
CA SER A 252 3.63 -10.15 -13.54
C SER A 252 4.35 -8.92 -14.10
N THR A 253 3.57 -7.97 -14.58
CA THR A 253 4.06 -6.66 -15.03
C THR A 253 4.62 -5.81 -13.89
N SER A 254 4.22 -6.10 -12.65
CA SER A 254 4.78 -5.45 -11.45
C SER A 254 6.22 -5.88 -11.19
N VAL A 255 6.58 -7.16 -11.38
CA VAL A 255 7.99 -7.61 -11.31
C VAL A 255 8.82 -6.92 -12.39
N GLU A 256 8.29 -6.84 -13.60
CA GLU A 256 8.96 -6.13 -14.71
C GLU A 256 9.22 -4.65 -14.36
N TYR A 257 8.21 -3.97 -13.80
CA TYR A 257 8.32 -2.56 -13.36
C TYR A 257 9.39 -2.41 -12.27
N LEU A 258 9.39 -3.25 -11.24
CA LEU A 258 10.33 -3.19 -10.13
C LEU A 258 11.78 -3.42 -10.61
N ASN A 259 11.98 -4.40 -11.48
CA ASN A 259 13.29 -4.67 -12.08
C ASN A 259 13.79 -3.51 -12.95
N GLN A 260 12.92 -2.88 -13.76
CA GLN A 260 13.26 -1.70 -14.56
C GLN A 260 13.68 -0.50 -13.70
N HIS A 261 13.17 -0.41 -12.47
CA HIS A 261 13.51 0.65 -11.52
C HIS A 261 14.59 0.24 -10.50
N HIS A 262 15.27 -0.89 -10.72
CA HIS A 262 16.32 -1.43 -9.85
C HIS A 262 15.89 -1.61 -8.39
N ILE A 263 14.64 -2.03 -8.19
CA ILE A 263 14.09 -2.36 -6.88
C ILE A 263 14.15 -3.88 -6.71
N ASP A 264 14.84 -4.34 -5.67
CA ASP A 264 14.91 -5.75 -5.32
C ASP A 264 13.53 -6.30 -4.97
N VAL A 265 13.10 -7.38 -5.63
CA VAL A 265 11.77 -7.95 -5.48
C VAL A 265 11.84 -9.42 -5.09
N ALA A 266 11.11 -9.79 -4.04
CA ALA A 266 10.82 -11.17 -3.68
C ALA A 266 9.63 -11.66 -4.50
N GLU A 267 9.87 -12.61 -5.40
CA GLU A 267 8.84 -13.14 -6.28
C GLU A 267 8.11 -14.33 -5.64
N PHE A 268 6.78 -14.23 -5.58
CA PHE A 268 5.88 -15.27 -5.09
C PHE A 268 5.09 -15.93 -6.23
N PRO A 269 4.69 -17.20 -6.11
CA PRO A 269 3.95 -17.89 -7.17
C PRO A 269 2.52 -17.34 -7.36
N ASN A 270 1.90 -16.86 -6.29
CA ASN A 270 0.52 -16.35 -6.27
C ASN A 270 0.40 -15.12 -5.37
N ALA A 271 -0.76 -14.47 -5.40
CA ALA A 271 -1.02 -13.26 -4.61
C ALA A 271 -1.18 -13.56 -3.11
N GLU A 272 -1.80 -14.67 -2.78
CA GLU A 272 -2.07 -15.09 -1.42
C GLU A 272 -0.77 -15.22 -0.61
N ASP A 273 0.24 -15.90 -1.15
CA ASP A 273 1.54 -16.09 -0.48
C ASP A 273 2.27 -14.74 -0.27
N ALA A 274 2.23 -13.84 -1.28
CA ALA A 274 2.84 -12.51 -1.17
C ALA A 274 2.15 -11.66 -0.09
N LEU A 275 0.82 -11.73 -0.01
CA LEU A 275 0.01 -11.00 0.96
C LEU A 275 0.15 -11.58 2.37
N GLU A 276 0.31 -12.89 2.51
CA GLU A 276 0.64 -13.52 3.77
C GLU A 276 2.02 -13.10 4.27
N ALA A 277 3.03 -13.07 3.40
CA ALA A 277 4.37 -12.57 3.73
C ALA A 277 4.35 -11.11 4.20
N LEU A 278 3.46 -10.27 3.63
CA LEU A 278 3.24 -8.90 4.08
C LEU A 278 2.64 -8.85 5.49
N GLN A 279 1.60 -9.66 5.77
CA GLN A 279 0.99 -9.71 7.11
C GLN A 279 1.95 -10.23 8.18
N GLN A 280 2.83 -11.17 7.83
CA GLN A 280 3.84 -11.73 8.73
C GLN A 280 5.05 -10.80 8.93
N GLY A 281 5.13 -9.68 8.18
CA GLY A 281 6.24 -8.73 8.26
C GLY A 281 7.54 -9.21 7.61
N HIS A 282 7.48 -10.24 6.77
CA HIS A 282 8.63 -10.72 5.99
C HIS A 282 9.00 -9.73 4.89
N VAL A 283 8.02 -8.99 4.35
CA VAL A 283 8.19 -7.91 3.39
C VAL A 283 7.52 -6.63 3.90
N ASP A 284 7.98 -5.48 3.41
CA ASP A 284 7.52 -4.15 3.83
C ASP A 284 6.39 -3.64 2.93
N ALA A 285 6.33 -4.11 1.69
CA ALA A 285 5.30 -3.77 0.72
C ALA A 285 5.04 -4.90 -0.28
N VAL A 286 3.84 -4.94 -0.82
CA VAL A 286 3.50 -5.73 -2.01
C VAL A 286 3.13 -4.76 -3.14
N VAL A 287 3.74 -4.93 -4.29
CA VAL A 287 3.39 -4.20 -5.52
C VAL A 287 2.71 -5.17 -6.47
N TYR A 288 1.48 -4.90 -6.80
CA TYR A 288 0.70 -5.73 -7.71
C TYR A 288 -0.48 -4.96 -8.30
N ASP A 289 -1.32 -5.65 -9.04
CA ASP A 289 -2.49 -5.10 -9.71
C ASP A 289 -3.48 -4.49 -8.71
N ALA A 290 -3.80 -3.22 -8.88
CA ALA A 290 -4.65 -2.44 -7.97
C ALA A 290 -5.99 -3.12 -7.64
N PRO A 291 -6.77 -3.65 -8.60
CA PRO A 291 -8.05 -4.27 -8.27
C PRO A 291 -7.92 -5.50 -7.39
N VAL A 292 -6.81 -6.24 -7.48
CA VAL A 292 -6.52 -7.41 -6.62
C VAL A 292 -6.14 -6.93 -5.21
N LEU A 293 -5.25 -5.95 -5.11
CA LEU A 293 -4.81 -5.42 -3.81
C LEU A 293 -5.94 -4.71 -3.06
N LEU A 294 -6.77 -3.93 -3.77
CA LEU A 294 -7.92 -3.24 -3.17
C LEU A 294 -8.99 -4.22 -2.69
N TYR A 295 -9.26 -5.27 -3.47
CA TYR A 295 -10.16 -6.33 -3.04
C TYR A 295 -9.66 -6.99 -1.74
N TYR A 296 -8.37 -7.36 -1.70
CA TYR A 296 -7.79 -7.97 -0.52
C TYR A 296 -7.83 -7.02 0.70
N ALA A 297 -7.46 -5.76 0.52
CA ALA A 297 -7.47 -4.77 1.61
C ALA A 297 -8.87 -4.56 2.20
N SER A 298 -9.92 -4.71 1.39
CA SER A 298 -11.32 -4.55 1.86
C SER A 298 -11.94 -5.83 2.44
N HIS A 299 -11.33 -7.00 2.24
CA HIS A 299 -11.83 -8.32 2.68
C HIS A 299 -10.85 -8.97 3.67
N ASP A 300 -10.01 -9.87 3.20
CA ASP A 300 -9.13 -10.70 4.05
C ASP A 300 -8.06 -9.89 4.79
N GLY A 301 -7.65 -8.76 4.21
CA GLY A 301 -6.68 -7.81 4.77
C GLY A 301 -7.28 -6.64 5.55
N ASN A 302 -8.61 -6.60 5.73
CA ASN A 302 -9.30 -5.47 6.35
C ASN A 302 -8.76 -5.17 7.77
N GLY A 303 -8.38 -3.92 8.00
CA GLY A 303 -7.78 -3.46 9.25
C GLY A 303 -6.33 -3.90 9.49
N LYS A 304 -5.72 -4.67 8.58
CA LYS A 304 -4.32 -5.14 8.68
C LYS A 304 -3.39 -4.52 7.65
N VAL A 305 -3.91 -4.22 6.47
CA VAL A 305 -3.16 -3.64 5.35
C VAL A 305 -3.90 -2.46 4.75
N GLN A 306 -3.18 -1.61 4.05
CA GLN A 306 -3.72 -0.46 3.34
C GLN A 306 -3.04 -0.28 2.00
N ALA A 307 -3.83 0.09 0.98
CA ALA A 307 -3.30 0.54 -0.29
C ALA A 307 -2.80 1.98 -0.14
N VAL A 308 -1.59 2.25 -0.62
CA VAL A 308 -0.94 3.56 -0.52
C VAL A 308 -0.61 4.11 -1.89
N GLY A 309 -0.57 5.43 -2.00
CA GLY A 309 -0.35 6.13 -3.26
C GLY A 309 -1.51 5.99 -4.24
N SER A 310 -1.39 6.65 -5.38
CA SER A 310 -2.31 6.49 -6.51
C SER A 310 -1.95 5.26 -7.33
N ILE A 311 -2.89 4.77 -8.14
CA ILE A 311 -2.59 3.77 -9.17
C ILE A 311 -1.55 4.38 -10.12
N PHE A 312 -0.41 3.73 -10.20
CA PHE A 312 0.68 4.08 -11.11
C PHE A 312 0.78 3.01 -12.22
N ARG A 313 1.44 3.29 -13.33
CA ARG A 313 1.51 2.40 -14.50
C ARG A 313 0.13 1.80 -14.84
N LYS A 314 -0.73 2.63 -15.45
CA LYS A 314 -2.05 2.17 -15.93
C LYS A 314 -1.89 1.03 -16.91
N GLU A 315 -2.69 0.00 -16.75
CA GLU A 315 -2.71 -1.20 -17.57
C GLU A 315 -4.14 -1.59 -17.89
N ASN A 316 -4.31 -2.34 -18.97
CA ASN A 316 -5.60 -2.92 -19.33
C ASN A 316 -5.51 -4.44 -19.26
N TYR A 317 -6.55 -5.10 -18.78
CA TYR A 317 -6.65 -6.55 -18.93
C TYR A 317 -7.33 -6.93 -20.23
N GLY A 318 -6.90 -8.05 -20.79
CA GLY A 318 -7.45 -8.62 -22.00
C GLY A 318 -7.61 -10.14 -21.91
N ILE A 319 -8.36 -10.68 -22.85
CA ILE A 319 -8.45 -12.11 -23.13
C ILE A 319 -7.29 -12.44 -24.06
N VAL A 320 -6.55 -13.50 -23.75
CA VAL A 320 -5.38 -13.90 -24.54
C VAL A 320 -5.73 -15.08 -25.45
N PHE A 321 -5.21 -15.03 -26.68
CA PHE A 321 -5.42 -16.05 -27.71
C PHE A 321 -4.09 -16.49 -28.30
N PRO A 322 -4.03 -17.70 -28.91
CA PRO A 322 -2.92 -18.04 -29.79
C PRO A 322 -2.83 -17.05 -30.95
N ALA A 323 -1.63 -16.83 -31.48
CA ALA A 323 -1.45 -16.01 -32.66
C ALA A 323 -2.37 -16.47 -33.83
N ASP A 324 -2.94 -15.50 -34.54
CA ASP A 324 -3.87 -15.68 -35.64
C ASP A 324 -5.15 -16.45 -35.26
N SER A 325 -5.64 -16.26 -34.04
CA SER A 325 -6.82 -16.97 -33.55
C SER A 325 -8.12 -16.50 -34.23
N ARG A 326 -8.86 -17.47 -34.79
CA ARG A 326 -10.20 -17.23 -35.35
C ARG A 326 -11.21 -16.69 -34.30
N TYR A 327 -10.96 -16.86 -33.03
CA TYR A 327 -11.86 -16.45 -31.94
C TYR A 327 -11.68 -15.00 -31.52
N ARG A 328 -10.53 -14.37 -31.80
CA ARG A 328 -10.23 -12.99 -31.37
C ARG A 328 -11.31 -12.01 -31.84
N ARG A 329 -11.64 -12.00 -33.10
CA ARG A 329 -12.64 -11.08 -33.67
C ARG A 329 -14.04 -11.28 -33.14
N PRO A 330 -14.61 -12.50 -33.16
CA PRO A 330 -15.94 -12.76 -32.60
C PRO A 330 -16.05 -12.43 -31.12
N VAL A 331 -15.00 -12.71 -30.30
CA VAL A 331 -14.97 -12.39 -28.87
C VAL A 331 -14.95 -10.88 -28.65
N ASN A 332 -14.16 -10.13 -29.43
CA ASN A 332 -14.15 -8.68 -29.37
C ASN A 332 -15.50 -8.05 -29.73
N GLU A 333 -16.18 -8.57 -30.76
CA GLU A 333 -17.52 -8.13 -31.13
C GLU A 333 -18.57 -8.43 -30.05
N ALA A 334 -18.49 -9.59 -29.40
CA ALA A 334 -19.35 -9.95 -28.27
C ALA A 334 -19.10 -9.05 -27.07
N LEU A 335 -17.83 -8.80 -26.73
CA LEU A 335 -17.45 -7.90 -25.62
C LEU A 335 -17.99 -6.48 -25.84
N LEU A 336 -17.91 -5.94 -27.06
CA LEU A 336 -18.48 -4.63 -27.39
C LEU A 336 -20.00 -4.62 -27.25
N LYS A 337 -20.70 -5.63 -27.75
CA LYS A 337 -22.16 -5.78 -27.59
C LYS A 337 -22.59 -5.82 -26.12
N LEU A 338 -21.82 -6.53 -25.26
CA LEU A 338 -22.07 -6.56 -23.81
C LEU A 338 -21.92 -5.17 -23.17
N LYS A 339 -20.92 -4.39 -23.61
CA LYS A 339 -20.73 -3.00 -23.17
C LYS A 339 -21.88 -2.11 -23.62
N GLU A 340 -22.25 -2.16 -24.90
CA GLU A 340 -23.35 -1.37 -25.45
C GLU A 340 -24.71 -1.71 -24.83
N ALA A 341 -24.97 -2.99 -24.51
CA ALA A 341 -26.20 -3.44 -23.87
C ALA A 341 -26.24 -3.21 -22.34
N GLY A 342 -25.18 -2.65 -21.74
CA GLY A 342 -25.06 -2.41 -20.29
C GLY A 342 -24.94 -3.69 -19.45
N ALA A 343 -24.74 -4.86 -20.07
CA ALA A 343 -24.52 -6.13 -19.37
C ALA A 343 -23.17 -6.13 -18.68
N TYR A 344 -22.15 -5.56 -19.33
CA TYR A 344 -20.82 -5.35 -18.74
C TYR A 344 -20.89 -4.49 -17.47
N ASP A 345 -21.64 -3.39 -17.49
CA ASP A 345 -21.77 -2.48 -16.33
C ASP A 345 -22.45 -3.15 -15.14
N ARG A 346 -23.41 -4.05 -15.38
CA ARG A 346 -24.04 -4.85 -14.32
C ARG A 346 -23.04 -5.81 -13.68
N LEU A 347 -22.21 -6.50 -14.49
CA LEU A 347 -21.13 -7.36 -13.99
C LEU A 347 -20.08 -6.56 -13.20
N TYR A 348 -19.67 -5.42 -13.73
CA TYR A 348 -18.72 -4.54 -13.07
C TYR A 348 -19.24 -4.08 -11.71
N LYS A 349 -20.48 -3.60 -11.63
CA LYS A 349 -21.11 -3.19 -10.36
C LYS A 349 -21.25 -4.35 -9.38
N LYS A 350 -21.57 -5.55 -9.86
CA LYS A 350 -21.66 -6.73 -8.99
C LYS A 350 -20.36 -7.03 -8.28
N TRP A 351 -19.22 -6.96 -8.98
CA TRP A 351 -17.93 -7.39 -8.45
C TRP A 351 -17.10 -6.25 -7.84
N PHE A 352 -17.30 -5.01 -8.28
CA PHE A 352 -16.49 -3.84 -7.89
C PHE A 352 -17.32 -2.68 -7.33
N GLY A 353 -18.64 -2.74 -7.38
CA GLY A 353 -19.53 -1.65 -6.95
C GLY A 353 -19.74 -1.55 -5.43
N GLY A 354 -19.20 -2.44 -4.61
CA GLY A 354 -19.41 -2.49 -3.16
C GLY A 354 -18.40 -1.69 -2.31
N GLY A 355 -17.49 -0.96 -2.91
CA GLY A 355 -16.41 -0.25 -2.22
C GLY A 355 -16.51 1.27 -2.26
N GLY A 356 -17.68 1.86 -1.90
CA GLY A 356 -17.84 3.31 -1.95
C GLY A 356 -19.13 3.78 -1.31
N SER A 357 -19.26 3.60 -0.01
CA SER A 357 -20.20 4.40 0.82
C SER A 357 -19.59 4.66 2.18
#